data_9ed9e06c52fcce7de8c90500c8e0283c
#
_entry.id   9ed9e06c52fcce7de8c90500c8e0283c
#
_cell.length_a   1.000
_cell.length_b   1.000
_cell.length_c   1.000
_cell.angle_alpha   90.00
_cell.angle_beta   90.00
_cell.angle_gamma   90.00
#
_symmetry.space_group_name_H-M   'P 1'
#
loop_
_entity.id
_entity.type
_entity.pdbx_description
1 polymer ?
#
loop_
_entity_poly.entity_id
_entity_poly.type
_entity_poly.pdbx_seq_one_letter_code
_entity_poly.pdbx_strand_id
1 'polypeptide(L)'
;DLQKLSKENFKIIINALNKYGMIFFRRQNLSSKHYVEFAKNFGKLADYPRLKGLNKKYPQITVVQRKESDKGPSFGEQFHTDSIYTKKPPRFTMLLSKLVPKKGKANTEFCSQYHAFKNLTEPMKRKLSSLKGVYSSEGPISITTKERVKEKGKKIKELKSTHKIIRKISSNYAIYSSPGHLVGFQPKIKNEVDLKKKLFKHQIKKKFQHSLEWEKNQLAIWDNRSMLHQATPFKGNRIMHRITIL
;
A
#
# COMPACT_ATOMS: atom_id res chain seq x y z
N ASP A 1 15.32 -18.84 -1.14
CA ASP A 1 14.10 -19.46 -0.63
C ASP A 1 13.69 -18.80 0.70
N LEU A 2 12.49 -18.20 0.72
CA LEU A 2 11.99 -17.47 1.89
C LEU A 2 11.51 -18.39 3.04
N GLN A 3 11.45 -19.69 2.82
CA GLN A 3 11.13 -20.66 3.88
C GLN A 3 12.33 -20.90 4.81
N LYS A 4 13.55 -20.65 4.30
CA LYS A 4 14.80 -20.83 5.03
C LYS A 4 15.61 -19.53 5.02
N LEU A 5 15.13 -18.52 5.74
CA LEU A 5 15.75 -17.19 5.74
C LEU A 5 16.82 -17.11 6.85
N SER A 6 18.07 -16.89 6.46
CA SER A 6 19.13 -16.56 7.43
C SER A 6 19.03 -15.11 7.91
N LYS A 7 19.66 -14.79 9.03
CA LYS A 7 19.74 -13.43 9.56
C LYS A 7 20.42 -12.47 8.58
N GLU A 8 21.45 -12.93 7.88
CA GLU A 8 22.20 -12.17 6.88
C GLU A 8 21.31 -11.83 5.68
N ASN A 9 20.59 -12.83 5.14
CA ASN A 9 19.65 -12.62 4.05
C ASN A 9 18.49 -11.69 4.46
N PHE A 10 18.03 -11.76 5.70
CA PHE A 10 17.03 -10.82 6.20
C PHE A 10 17.54 -9.37 6.22
N LYS A 11 18.81 -9.14 6.63
CA LYS A 11 19.44 -7.81 6.57
C LYS A 11 19.50 -7.29 5.12
N ILE A 12 19.84 -8.15 4.15
CA ILE A 12 19.85 -7.78 2.73
C ILE A 12 18.44 -7.32 2.28
N ILE A 13 17.40 -8.06 2.67
CA ILE A 13 16.00 -7.73 2.36
C ILE A 13 15.63 -6.37 2.95
N ILE A 14 15.93 -6.12 4.23
CA ILE A 14 15.63 -4.84 4.89
C ILE A 14 16.39 -3.69 4.21
N ASN A 15 17.65 -3.88 3.88
CA ASN A 15 18.45 -2.86 3.18
C ASN A 15 17.87 -2.55 1.78
N ALA A 16 17.44 -3.58 1.05
CA ALA A 16 16.78 -3.40 -0.23
C ALA A 16 15.44 -2.65 -0.10
N LEU A 17 14.62 -2.97 0.89
CA LEU A 17 13.37 -2.25 1.19
C LEU A 17 13.63 -0.77 1.54
N ASN A 18 14.63 -0.49 2.38
CA ASN A 18 15.00 0.89 2.72
C ASN A 18 15.50 1.68 1.50
N LYS A 19 16.19 1.02 0.56
CA LYS A 19 16.73 1.63 -0.65
C LYS A 19 15.67 1.84 -1.74
N TYR A 20 14.87 0.82 -2.01
CA TYR A 20 13.95 0.79 -3.15
C TYR A 20 12.48 1.03 -2.79
N GLY A 21 12.11 0.84 -1.53
CA GLY A 21 10.73 0.97 -1.04
C GLY A 21 9.83 -0.23 -1.35
N MET A 22 10.13 -1.00 -2.41
CA MET A 22 9.42 -2.21 -2.82
C MET A 22 10.40 -3.23 -3.39
N ILE A 23 10.18 -4.49 -3.06
CA ILE A 23 10.88 -5.65 -3.63
C ILE A 23 9.90 -6.78 -3.89
N PHE A 24 10.27 -7.70 -4.77
CA PHE A 24 9.46 -8.89 -5.00
C PHE A 24 10.33 -10.13 -5.23
N PHE A 25 9.73 -11.29 -4.99
CA PHE A 25 10.36 -12.60 -5.12
C PHE A 25 9.47 -13.50 -5.98
N ARG A 26 10.04 -14.07 -7.02
CA ARG A 26 9.35 -15.04 -7.89
C ARG A 26 9.43 -16.45 -7.33
N ARG A 27 8.51 -17.33 -7.76
CA ARG A 27 8.53 -18.77 -7.48
C ARG A 27 8.58 -19.12 -5.98
N GLN A 28 7.84 -18.36 -5.15
CA GLN A 28 7.77 -18.57 -3.70
C GLN A 28 6.56 -19.45 -3.36
N ASN A 29 6.75 -20.78 -3.32
CA ASN A 29 5.67 -21.71 -2.97
C ASN A 29 5.50 -21.80 -1.44
N LEU A 30 5.09 -20.68 -0.83
CA LEU A 30 4.90 -20.58 0.61
C LEU A 30 3.56 -21.18 1.04
N SER A 31 3.61 -22.11 2.02
CA SER A 31 2.43 -22.46 2.79
C SER A 31 1.96 -21.27 3.64
N SER A 32 0.71 -21.29 4.12
CA SER A 32 0.21 -20.23 5.00
C SER A 32 1.04 -20.09 6.27
N LYS A 33 1.55 -21.20 6.82
CA LYS A 33 2.47 -21.21 7.98
C LYS A 33 3.76 -20.47 7.64
N HIS A 34 4.46 -20.87 6.59
CA HIS A 34 5.73 -20.24 6.19
C HIS A 34 5.56 -18.76 5.83
N TYR A 35 4.44 -18.40 5.19
CA TYR A 35 4.15 -17.01 4.86
C TYR A 35 3.98 -16.13 6.09
N VAL A 36 3.26 -16.63 7.11
CA VAL A 36 3.09 -15.93 8.39
C VAL A 36 4.41 -15.85 9.16
N GLU A 37 5.18 -16.94 9.22
CA GLU A 37 6.49 -16.96 9.88
C GLU A 37 7.47 -15.99 9.24
N PHE A 38 7.53 -15.97 7.90
CA PHE A 38 8.33 -14.99 7.17
C PHE A 38 7.92 -13.56 7.50
N ALA A 39 6.62 -13.26 7.49
CA ALA A 39 6.10 -11.92 7.77
C ALA A 39 6.40 -11.43 9.20
N LYS A 40 6.43 -12.33 10.19
CA LYS A 40 6.75 -11.99 11.59
C LYS A 40 8.15 -11.41 11.78
N ASN A 41 9.11 -11.71 10.89
CA ASN A 41 10.44 -11.11 10.96
C ASN A 41 10.43 -9.59 10.76
N PHE A 42 9.40 -9.04 10.13
CA PHE A 42 9.30 -7.60 9.81
C PHE A 42 8.60 -6.78 10.88
N GLY A 43 7.89 -7.41 11.82
CA GLY A 43 7.17 -6.75 12.91
C GLY A 43 5.88 -7.44 13.31
N LYS A 44 5.07 -6.74 14.10
CA LYS A 44 3.77 -7.23 14.56
C LYS A 44 2.78 -7.30 13.40
N LEU A 45 2.18 -8.47 13.20
CA LEU A 45 1.13 -8.65 12.21
C LEU A 45 -0.16 -8.01 12.70
N ALA A 46 -0.87 -7.34 11.79
CA ALA A 46 -2.16 -6.71 12.06
C ALA A 46 -3.27 -7.39 11.26
N ASP A 47 -4.43 -7.52 11.87
CA ASP A 47 -5.65 -7.91 11.16
C ASP A 47 -6.16 -6.73 10.33
N TYR A 48 -6.65 -7.01 9.12
CA TYR A 48 -7.29 -5.99 8.32
C TYR A 48 -8.81 -6.03 8.56
N PRO A 49 -9.38 -5.03 9.24
CA PRO A 49 -10.75 -5.14 9.80
C PRO A 49 -11.87 -5.23 8.76
N ARG A 50 -11.59 -4.85 7.49
CA ARG A 50 -12.60 -4.77 6.43
C ARG A 50 -12.67 -6.00 5.52
N LEU A 51 -11.73 -6.93 5.62
CA LEU A 51 -11.73 -8.15 4.82
C LEU A 51 -11.54 -9.36 5.74
N LYS A 52 -12.14 -10.47 5.34
CA LYS A 52 -12.03 -11.72 6.11
C LYS A 52 -10.60 -12.26 6.05
N GLY A 53 -10.13 -12.78 7.17
CA GLY A 53 -8.95 -13.62 7.24
C GLY A 53 -9.16 -14.93 6.48
N LEU A 54 -8.06 -15.60 6.13
CA LEU A 54 -8.09 -16.85 5.36
C LEU A 54 -8.92 -17.95 6.05
N ASN A 55 -8.70 -18.13 7.36
CA ASN A 55 -9.44 -19.03 8.22
C ASN A 55 -9.12 -18.73 9.70
N LYS A 56 -9.72 -19.52 10.63
CA LYS A 56 -9.49 -19.36 12.08
C LYS A 56 -8.01 -19.52 12.48
N LYS A 57 -7.23 -20.36 11.78
CA LYS A 57 -5.81 -20.61 12.06
C LYS A 57 -4.90 -19.47 11.56
N TYR A 58 -5.30 -18.78 10.50
CA TYR A 58 -4.52 -17.70 9.86
C TYR A 58 -5.39 -16.45 9.62
N PRO A 59 -5.92 -15.82 10.67
CA PRO A 59 -6.80 -14.65 10.54
C PRO A 59 -6.06 -13.44 9.98
N GLN A 60 -4.75 -13.35 10.20
CA GLN A 60 -3.87 -12.26 9.72
C GLN A 60 -3.58 -12.32 8.22
N ILE A 61 -3.87 -13.42 7.53
CA ILE A 61 -3.82 -13.50 6.08
C ILE A 61 -5.16 -13.02 5.52
N THR A 62 -5.20 -11.80 5.04
CA THR A 62 -6.40 -11.25 4.38
C THR A 62 -6.49 -11.76 2.96
N VAL A 63 -7.64 -12.29 2.55
CA VAL A 63 -7.87 -12.73 1.17
C VAL A 63 -8.42 -11.58 0.34
N VAL A 64 -7.63 -11.11 -0.63
CA VAL A 64 -8.06 -10.12 -1.62
C VAL A 64 -8.41 -10.88 -2.90
N GLN A 65 -9.71 -10.99 -3.19
CA GLN A 65 -10.22 -11.76 -4.30
C GLN A 65 -11.03 -10.89 -5.27
N ARG A 66 -10.89 -11.16 -6.56
CA ARG A 66 -11.81 -10.76 -7.63
C ARG A 66 -12.23 -12.00 -8.40
N LYS A 67 -13.51 -12.09 -8.69
CA LYS A 67 -14.09 -13.10 -9.59
C LYS A 67 -14.34 -12.44 -10.95
N GLU A 68 -14.38 -13.24 -11.99
CA GLU A 68 -14.70 -12.76 -13.36
C GLU A 68 -16.08 -12.12 -13.44
N SER A 69 -17.04 -12.64 -12.67
CA SER A 69 -18.41 -12.10 -12.56
C SER A 69 -18.51 -10.80 -11.78
N ASP A 70 -17.45 -10.34 -11.09
CA ASP A 70 -17.49 -9.11 -10.29
C ASP A 70 -17.56 -7.87 -11.20
N LYS A 71 -18.56 -7.02 -10.94
CA LYS A 71 -18.72 -5.71 -11.57
C LYS A 71 -18.02 -4.62 -10.75
N GLY A 72 -17.84 -3.45 -11.34
CA GLY A 72 -17.25 -2.29 -10.66
C GLY A 72 -15.72 -2.37 -10.50
N PRO A 73 -15.11 -1.38 -9.82
CA PRO A 73 -13.67 -1.27 -9.68
C PRO A 73 -13.09 -2.39 -8.82
N SER A 74 -11.83 -2.75 -9.05
CA SER A 74 -11.09 -3.66 -8.20
C SER A 74 -10.71 -2.98 -6.88
N PHE A 75 -10.49 -3.78 -5.85
CA PHE A 75 -9.98 -3.26 -4.58
C PHE A 75 -8.62 -2.57 -4.80
N GLY A 76 -8.54 -1.28 -4.43
CA GLY A 76 -7.30 -0.51 -4.50
C GLY A 76 -6.97 0.08 -5.88
N GLU A 77 -7.93 0.36 -6.75
CA GLU A 77 -7.71 0.96 -8.09
C GLU A 77 -7.29 2.44 -8.11
N GLN A 78 -7.05 3.06 -6.98
CA GLN A 78 -6.50 4.42 -6.91
C GLN A 78 -5.16 4.40 -6.17
N PHE A 79 -4.23 5.26 -6.60
CA PHE A 79 -2.96 5.40 -5.87
C PHE A 79 -3.19 5.78 -4.40
N HIS A 80 -2.69 4.93 -3.52
CA HIS A 80 -2.82 5.09 -2.08
C HIS A 80 -1.63 4.47 -1.35
N THR A 81 -1.51 4.78 -0.08
CA THR A 81 -0.79 3.98 0.91
C THR A 81 -1.77 3.42 1.92
N ASP A 82 -1.48 2.25 2.45
CA ASP A 82 -2.41 1.50 3.31
C ASP A 82 -2.69 2.21 4.63
N SER A 83 -3.97 2.27 4.97
CA SER A 83 -4.51 2.65 6.30
C SER A 83 -3.85 3.88 6.96
N ILE A 84 -3.38 4.85 6.17
CA ILE A 84 -2.75 6.10 6.64
C ILE A 84 -3.68 6.91 7.58
N TYR A 85 -4.96 6.64 7.54
CA TYR A 85 -5.98 7.26 8.41
C TYR A 85 -5.98 6.73 9.85
N THR A 86 -5.10 5.78 10.18
CA THR A 86 -4.93 5.26 11.53
C THR A 86 -3.83 6.01 12.28
N LYS A 87 -3.89 6.01 13.63
CA LYS A 87 -2.85 6.62 14.47
C LYS A 87 -1.48 5.94 14.30
N LYS A 88 -1.49 4.60 14.10
CA LYS A 88 -0.31 3.77 13.83
C LYS A 88 -0.51 3.05 12.50
N PRO A 89 -0.22 3.70 11.36
CA PRO A 89 -0.35 3.07 10.06
C PRO A 89 0.63 1.90 9.88
N PRO A 90 0.29 0.91 9.06
CA PRO A 90 1.18 -0.21 8.79
C PRO A 90 2.47 0.28 8.12
N ARG A 91 3.58 -0.30 8.56
CA ARG A 91 4.89 -0.07 7.95
C ARG A 91 5.00 -0.82 6.64
N PHE A 92 4.76 -2.12 6.67
CA PHE A 92 4.88 -2.96 5.49
C PHE A 92 3.55 -3.62 5.13
N THR A 93 3.38 -3.86 3.84
CA THR A 93 2.38 -4.77 3.32
C THR A 93 3.05 -5.80 2.45
N MET A 94 2.61 -7.04 2.60
CA MET A 94 3.00 -8.18 1.77
C MET A 94 1.81 -8.67 0.96
N LEU A 95 2.06 -9.06 -0.27
CA LEU A 95 1.05 -9.64 -1.15
C LEU A 95 1.63 -10.87 -1.85
N LEU A 96 1.07 -12.04 -1.57
CA LEU A 96 1.41 -13.32 -2.19
C LEU A 96 0.34 -13.71 -3.20
N SER A 97 0.72 -13.88 -4.46
CA SER A 97 -0.21 -14.29 -5.51
C SER A 97 -0.51 -15.79 -5.44
N LYS A 98 -1.80 -16.14 -5.38
CA LYS A 98 -2.29 -17.54 -5.38
C LYS A 98 -2.94 -17.91 -6.70
N LEU A 99 -3.71 -16.97 -7.26
CA LEU A 99 -4.31 -17.08 -8.60
C LEU A 99 -4.20 -15.71 -9.26
N VAL A 100 -3.70 -15.68 -10.48
CA VAL A 100 -3.57 -14.46 -11.28
C VAL A 100 -4.09 -14.71 -12.69
N PRO A 101 -4.66 -13.68 -13.34
CA PRO A 101 -5.05 -13.77 -14.73
C PRO A 101 -3.82 -13.85 -15.64
N LYS A 102 -4.06 -13.94 -16.95
CA LYS A 102 -3.00 -13.95 -17.97
C LYS A 102 -2.00 -12.81 -17.73
N LYS A 103 -0.72 -13.09 -17.99
CA LYS A 103 0.41 -12.14 -17.82
C LYS A 103 0.11 -10.77 -18.43
N GLY A 104 0.56 -9.72 -17.74
CA GLY A 104 0.33 -8.32 -18.11
C GLY A 104 -1.06 -7.77 -17.79
N LYS A 105 -1.96 -8.62 -17.25
CA LYS A 105 -3.27 -8.19 -16.73
C LYS A 105 -3.27 -8.24 -15.21
N ALA A 106 -4.04 -7.36 -14.57
CA ALA A 106 -4.12 -7.26 -13.11
C ALA A 106 -2.79 -6.90 -12.42
N ASN A 107 -2.01 -6.03 -13.04
CA ASN A 107 -0.76 -5.54 -12.46
C ASN A 107 -1.00 -4.73 -11.18
N THR A 108 0.04 -4.57 -10.38
CA THR A 108 0.07 -3.55 -9.33
C THR A 108 1.09 -2.49 -9.74
N GLU A 109 0.65 -1.25 -9.84
CA GLU A 109 1.53 -0.12 -10.08
C GLU A 109 2.02 0.42 -8.74
N PHE A 110 3.32 0.55 -8.62
CA PHE A 110 4.01 1.14 -7.47
C PHE A 110 4.61 2.48 -7.88
N CYS A 111 4.57 3.46 -6.98
CA CYS A 111 5.13 4.78 -7.25
C CYS A 111 6.05 5.21 -6.12
N SER A 112 7.35 5.36 -6.44
CA SER A 112 8.39 5.71 -5.46
C SER A 112 8.24 7.13 -4.96
N GLN A 113 7.97 7.28 -3.69
CA GLN A 113 7.88 8.57 -3.03
C GLN A 113 9.24 9.12 -2.61
N TYR A 114 10.30 8.31 -2.62
CA TYR A 114 11.69 8.78 -2.55
C TYR A 114 12.04 9.60 -3.80
N HIS A 115 11.76 9.04 -5.00
CA HIS A 115 12.01 9.75 -6.26
C HIS A 115 11.10 10.97 -6.40
N ALA A 116 9.84 10.86 -5.97
CA ALA A 116 8.93 12.00 -5.95
C ALA A 116 9.49 13.15 -5.06
N PHE A 117 9.96 12.86 -3.85
CA PHE A 117 10.58 13.86 -2.98
C PHE A 117 11.82 14.48 -3.60
N LYS A 118 12.73 13.66 -4.14
CA LYS A 118 13.99 14.12 -4.75
C LYS A 118 13.77 15.12 -5.89
N ASN A 119 12.67 14.96 -6.60
CA ASN A 119 12.28 15.79 -7.75
C ASN A 119 11.32 16.94 -7.39
N LEU A 120 11.09 17.24 -6.12
CA LEU A 120 10.40 18.46 -5.70
C LEU A 120 11.33 19.67 -5.83
N THR A 121 10.75 20.81 -6.16
CA THR A 121 11.46 22.11 -6.04
C THR A 121 11.69 22.46 -4.57
N GLU A 122 12.74 23.20 -4.25
CA GLU A 122 13.04 23.60 -2.86
C GLU A 122 11.89 24.36 -2.18
N PRO A 123 11.19 25.32 -2.85
CA PRO A 123 10.00 25.94 -2.26
C PRO A 123 8.91 24.93 -1.90
N MET A 124 8.69 23.88 -2.75
CA MET A 124 7.69 22.86 -2.47
C MET A 124 8.12 21.95 -1.31
N LYS A 125 9.40 21.58 -1.23
CA LYS A 125 9.96 20.82 -0.09
C LYS A 125 9.72 21.56 1.21
N ARG A 126 10.09 22.84 1.29
CA ARG A 126 9.87 23.69 2.47
C ARG A 126 8.38 23.74 2.84
N LYS A 127 7.51 24.03 1.88
CA LYS A 127 6.06 24.10 2.09
C LYS A 127 5.49 22.79 2.64
N LEU A 128 5.81 21.65 2.02
CA LEU A 128 5.29 20.36 2.46
C LEU A 128 5.88 19.90 3.80
N SER A 129 7.11 20.31 4.13
CA SER A 129 7.74 19.99 5.42
C SER A 129 7.09 20.72 6.59
N SER A 130 6.49 21.89 6.37
CA SER A 130 5.76 22.64 7.40
C SER A 130 4.33 22.15 7.62
N LEU A 131 3.83 21.22 6.78
CA LEU A 131 2.45 20.75 6.81
C LEU A 131 2.34 19.31 7.31
N LYS A 132 1.20 19.03 7.93
CA LYS A 132 0.69 17.67 8.13
C LYS A 132 -0.52 17.45 7.22
N GLY A 133 -0.66 16.27 6.68
CA GLY A 133 -1.86 15.85 5.98
C GLY A 133 -2.88 15.27 6.96
N VAL A 134 -4.16 15.59 6.77
CA VAL A 134 -5.31 14.98 7.47
C VAL A 134 -5.87 13.90 6.57
N TYR A 135 -5.90 12.67 7.06
CA TYR A 135 -6.31 11.50 6.29
C TYR A 135 -7.55 10.86 6.89
N SER A 136 -8.46 10.42 6.03
CA SER A 136 -9.74 9.80 6.41
C SER A 136 -9.94 8.44 5.75
N SER A 137 -10.56 7.50 6.48
CA SER A 137 -11.03 6.24 5.93
C SER A 137 -12.19 6.44 4.93
N GLU A 138 -12.85 7.61 4.98
CA GLU A 138 -13.90 8.05 4.07
C GLU A 138 -13.36 8.95 2.94
N GLY A 139 -12.04 8.94 2.70
CA GLY A 139 -11.43 9.65 1.58
C GLY A 139 -11.85 9.06 0.21
N PRO A 140 -11.34 9.62 -0.90
CA PRO A 140 -11.77 9.27 -2.28
C PRO A 140 -11.77 7.77 -2.59
N ILE A 141 -10.82 7.00 -2.04
CA ILE A 141 -10.72 5.54 -2.28
C ILE A 141 -11.79 4.72 -1.54
N SER A 142 -12.52 5.31 -0.59
CA SER A 142 -13.52 4.59 0.21
C SER A 142 -14.59 3.93 -0.65
N ILE A 143 -14.93 4.52 -1.80
CA ILE A 143 -15.90 3.98 -2.75
C ILE A 143 -15.49 2.57 -3.20
N THR A 144 -14.25 2.38 -3.63
CA THR A 144 -13.76 1.07 -4.10
C THR A 144 -13.75 0.03 -2.99
N THR A 145 -13.50 0.46 -1.75
CA THR A 145 -13.51 -0.41 -0.58
C THR A 145 -14.93 -0.84 -0.23
N LYS A 146 -15.90 0.10 -0.17
CA LYS A 146 -17.31 -0.17 0.16
C LYS A 146 -17.95 -1.14 -0.82
N GLU A 147 -17.73 -0.94 -2.12
CA GLU A 147 -18.25 -1.83 -3.17
C GLU A 147 -17.72 -3.26 -3.04
N ARG A 148 -16.45 -3.43 -2.67
CA ARG A 148 -15.82 -4.74 -2.57
C ARG A 148 -16.15 -5.50 -1.30
N VAL A 149 -16.25 -4.79 -0.18
CA VAL A 149 -16.53 -5.41 1.12
C VAL A 149 -18.01 -5.75 1.28
N LYS A 150 -18.86 -5.27 0.35
CA LYS A 150 -20.33 -5.42 0.41
C LYS A 150 -20.84 -5.07 1.81
N GLU A 151 -20.44 -3.89 2.31
CA GLU A 151 -20.88 -3.37 3.60
C GLU A 151 -22.39 -3.07 3.53
N LYS A 152 -23.20 -4.12 3.64
CA LYS A 152 -24.64 -4.00 3.76
C LYS A 152 -24.98 -3.47 5.16
N GLY A 153 -25.30 -2.18 5.25
CA GLY A 153 -26.03 -1.61 6.38
C GLY A 153 -25.27 -1.33 7.68
N LYS A 154 -23.99 -1.66 7.81
CA LYS A 154 -23.20 -1.30 8.99
C LYS A 154 -22.49 0.04 8.78
N LYS A 155 -22.89 1.08 9.52
CA LYS A 155 -22.12 2.33 9.63
C LYS A 155 -20.80 2.03 10.34
N ILE A 156 -19.71 1.89 9.57
CA ILE A 156 -18.37 1.83 10.14
C ILE A 156 -17.98 3.25 10.52
N LYS A 157 -17.54 3.43 11.77
CA LYS A 157 -17.06 4.74 12.26
C LYS A 157 -15.90 5.23 11.40
N GLU A 158 -15.99 6.48 10.93
CA GLU A 158 -14.88 7.13 10.22
C GLU A 158 -13.63 7.17 11.11
N LEU A 159 -12.52 6.75 10.58
CA LEU A 159 -11.20 6.88 11.20
C LEU A 159 -10.46 8.05 10.57
N LYS A 160 -9.92 8.94 11.40
CA LYS A 160 -9.08 10.06 10.97
C LYS A 160 -7.76 10.08 11.71
N SER A 161 -6.70 10.46 11.00
CA SER A 161 -5.39 10.70 11.60
C SER A 161 -4.64 11.77 10.83
N THR A 162 -3.65 12.35 11.50
CA THR A 162 -2.82 13.43 10.94
C THR A 162 -1.35 13.01 10.98
N HIS A 163 -0.66 13.12 9.84
CA HIS A 163 0.74 12.74 9.71
C HIS A 163 1.55 13.81 8.96
N LYS A 164 2.84 13.95 9.28
CA LYS A 164 3.79 14.75 8.50
C LYS A 164 3.80 14.27 7.05
N ILE A 165 3.75 15.21 6.10
CA ILE A 165 3.76 14.90 4.66
C ILE A 165 5.16 14.48 4.22
N ILE A 166 6.20 15.06 4.78
CA ILE A 166 7.58 14.66 4.52
C ILE A 166 8.08 13.81 5.69
N ARG A 167 8.58 12.62 5.39
CA ARG A 167 9.16 11.69 6.36
C ARG A 167 10.59 11.33 6.01
N LYS A 168 11.46 11.31 7.01
CA LYS A 168 12.78 10.68 6.93
C LYS A 168 12.62 9.19 7.21
N ILE A 169 13.17 8.36 6.33
CA ILE A 169 13.15 6.89 6.43
C ILE A 169 14.58 6.43 6.18
N SER A 170 15.24 5.95 7.24
CA SER A 170 16.69 5.72 7.20
C SER A 170 17.43 7.00 6.76
N SER A 171 18.25 6.94 5.72
CA SER A 171 18.96 8.09 5.13
C SER A 171 18.14 8.89 4.11
N ASN A 172 16.97 8.41 3.69
CA ASN A 172 16.18 9.00 2.62
C ASN A 172 14.99 9.80 3.16
N TYR A 173 14.49 10.73 2.34
CA TYR A 173 13.23 11.42 2.57
C TYR A 173 12.19 10.96 1.55
N ALA A 174 10.95 10.83 1.98
CA ALA A 174 9.81 10.45 1.15
C ALA A 174 8.63 11.40 1.35
N ILE A 175 7.80 11.53 0.33
CA ILE A 175 6.48 12.14 0.46
C ILE A 175 5.55 11.09 1.07
N TYR A 176 5.12 11.31 2.31
CA TYR A 176 4.15 10.45 2.99
C TYR A 176 2.76 11.08 2.90
N SER A 177 2.13 10.93 1.76
CA SER A 177 0.79 11.42 1.49
C SER A 177 0.07 10.45 0.55
N SER A 178 -1.22 10.26 0.77
CA SER A 178 -2.05 9.31 0.02
C SER A 178 -3.17 10.04 -0.71
N PRO A 179 -3.14 10.09 -2.05
CA PRO A 179 -4.23 10.68 -2.84
C PRO A 179 -5.61 10.14 -2.48
N GLY A 180 -5.69 8.83 -2.25
CA GLY A 180 -6.95 8.16 -1.92
C GLY A 180 -7.53 8.47 -0.54
N HIS A 181 -6.77 9.11 0.36
CA HIS A 181 -7.19 9.33 1.74
C HIS A 181 -7.06 10.78 2.24
N LEU A 182 -6.28 11.64 1.55
CA LEU A 182 -6.03 13.02 1.99
C LEU A 182 -7.28 13.88 1.88
N VAL A 183 -7.78 14.36 3.01
CA VAL A 183 -8.97 15.22 3.07
C VAL A 183 -8.64 16.67 3.42
N GLY A 184 -7.47 16.95 4.01
CA GLY A 184 -7.08 18.30 4.38
C GLY A 184 -5.62 18.43 4.81
N PHE A 185 -5.25 19.63 5.22
CA PHE A 185 -3.93 19.96 5.78
C PHE A 185 -4.06 20.60 7.17
N GLN A 186 -2.98 20.48 7.94
CA GLN A 186 -2.81 21.15 9.22
C GLN A 186 -1.41 21.81 9.28
N PRO A 187 -1.31 23.14 9.55
CA PRO A 187 -2.43 24.08 9.68
C PRO A 187 -3.25 24.20 8.39
N LYS A 188 -4.48 24.72 8.49
CA LYS A 188 -5.31 25.03 7.30
C LYS A 188 -4.60 26.07 6.42
N ILE A 189 -4.74 25.90 5.10
CA ILE A 189 -4.13 26.77 4.10
C ILE A 189 -5.19 27.27 3.11
N LYS A 190 -5.04 28.51 2.61
CA LYS A 190 -6.02 29.13 1.69
C LYS A 190 -6.22 28.32 0.39
N ASN A 191 -5.16 27.84 -0.24
CA ASN A 191 -5.21 27.17 -1.54
C ASN A 191 -5.07 25.64 -1.42
N GLU A 192 -5.85 25.04 -0.52
CA GLU A 192 -5.76 23.62 -0.21
C GLU A 192 -6.04 22.70 -1.42
N VAL A 193 -7.06 23.02 -2.19
CA VAL A 193 -7.46 22.23 -3.39
C VAL A 193 -6.35 22.21 -4.43
N ASP A 194 -5.76 23.36 -4.70
CA ASP A 194 -4.66 23.47 -5.66
C ASP A 194 -3.40 22.74 -5.18
N LEU A 195 -3.09 22.87 -3.89
CA LEU A 195 -1.95 22.14 -3.34
C LEU A 195 -2.15 20.62 -3.42
N LYS A 196 -3.36 20.11 -3.11
CA LYS A 196 -3.69 18.68 -3.29
C LYS A 196 -3.48 18.25 -4.73
N LYS A 197 -4.06 18.97 -5.70
CA LYS A 197 -3.93 18.67 -7.13
C LYS A 197 -2.46 18.65 -7.58
N LYS A 198 -1.68 19.69 -7.22
CA LYS A 198 -0.24 19.78 -7.55
C LYS A 198 0.55 18.65 -6.93
N LEU A 199 0.32 18.35 -5.64
CA LEU A 199 0.97 17.27 -4.92
C LEU A 199 0.70 15.93 -5.57
N PHE A 200 -0.57 15.59 -5.83
CA PHE A 200 -0.94 14.30 -6.40
C PHE A 200 -0.41 14.12 -7.82
N LYS A 201 -0.57 15.15 -8.68
CA LYS A 201 0.02 15.13 -10.02
C LYS A 201 1.53 14.91 -10.00
N HIS A 202 2.22 15.48 -9.01
CA HIS A 202 3.66 15.28 -8.84
C HIS A 202 4.00 13.88 -8.35
N GLN A 203 3.30 13.37 -7.32
CA GLN A 203 3.57 12.07 -6.70
C GLN A 203 3.45 10.90 -7.69
N ILE A 204 2.50 10.96 -8.63
CA ILE A 204 2.18 9.88 -9.56
C ILE A 204 2.76 10.05 -10.96
N LYS A 205 3.82 10.86 -11.15
CA LYS A 205 4.49 10.97 -12.45
C LYS A 205 5.01 9.61 -12.92
N LYS A 206 4.82 9.29 -14.20
CA LYS A 206 5.23 8.00 -14.80
C LYS A 206 6.69 7.63 -14.51
N LYS A 207 7.61 8.60 -14.53
CA LYS A 207 9.02 8.37 -14.23
C LYS A 207 9.31 7.87 -12.79
N PHE A 208 8.33 7.91 -11.88
CA PHE A 208 8.44 7.36 -10.53
C PHE A 208 7.74 6.02 -10.36
N GLN A 209 7.07 5.54 -11.42
CA GLN A 209 6.24 4.35 -11.38
C GLN A 209 7.00 3.11 -11.85
N HIS A 210 6.60 1.98 -11.30
CA HIS A 210 6.97 0.63 -11.72
C HIS A 210 5.71 -0.24 -11.73
N SER A 211 5.45 -0.91 -12.84
CA SER A 211 4.34 -1.84 -12.99
C SER A 211 4.81 -3.27 -12.70
N LEU A 212 4.30 -3.87 -11.64
CA LEU A 212 4.59 -5.25 -11.30
C LEU A 212 3.58 -6.17 -11.98
N GLU A 213 4.07 -6.97 -12.94
CA GLU A 213 3.33 -8.08 -13.52
C GLU A 213 3.36 -9.27 -12.56
N TRP A 214 2.18 -9.80 -12.25
CA TRP A 214 2.05 -10.90 -11.32
C TRP A 214 2.18 -12.26 -12.00
N GLU A 215 2.96 -13.12 -11.38
CA GLU A 215 3.04 -14.55 -11.65
C GLU A 215 2.51 -15.32 -10.43
N LYS A 216 2.02 -16.56 -10.64
CA LYS A 216 1.62 -17.43 -9.52
C LYS A 216 2.80 -17.66 -8.56
N ASN A 217 2.54 -17.65 -7.27
CA ASN A 217 3.56 -17.81 -6.21
C ASN A 217 4.63 -16.71 -6.22
N GLN A 218 4.28 -15.50 -6.60
CA GLN A 218 5.13 -14.33 -6.47
C GLN A 218 4.74 -13.57 -5.21
N LEU A 219 5.74 -13.18 -4.41
CA LEU A 219 5.56 -12.36 -3.22
C LEU A 219 6.14 -10.96 -3.47
N ALA A 220 5.35 -9.93 -3.24
CA ALA A 220 5.83 -8.55 -3.17
C ALA A 220 5.71 -8.01 -1.74
N ILE A 221 6.66 -7.16 -1.36
CA ILE A 221 6.72 -6.44 -0.09
C ILE A 221 7.00 -4.99 -0.38
N TRP A 222 6.28 -4.08 0.26
CA TRP A 222 6.54 -2.65 0.15
C TRP A 222 6.42 -1.93 1.48
N ASP A 223 7.20 -0.83 1.59
CA ASP A 223 7.14 0.09 2.71
C ASP A 223 6.09 1.18 2.43
N ASN A 224 4.98 1.13 3.15
CA ASN A 224 3.88 2.08 3.01
C ASN A 224 4.29 3.54 3.29
N ARG A 225 5.44 3.76 3.92
CA ARG A 225 5.94 5.10 4.21
C ARG A 225 6.59 5.78 3.00
N SER A 226 7.00 4.98 2.00
CA SER A 226 7.76 5.45 0.83
C SER A 226 7.17 5.02 -0.51
N MET A 227 6.09 4.22 -0.52
CA MET A 227 5.45 3.75 -1.74
C MET A 227 3.96 4.08 -1.77
N LEU A 228 3.52 4.65 -2.90
CA LEU A 228 2.12 4.57 -3.30
C LEU A 228 1.94 3.35 -4.18
N HIS A 229 0.76 2.76 -4.15
CA HIS A 229 0.42 1.65 -5.03
C HIS A 229 -1.05 1.69 -5.44
N GLN A 230 -1.34 1.05 -6.58
CA GLN A 230 -2.70 0.83 -7.05
C GLN A 230 -2.81 -0.48 -7.83
N ALA A 231 -3.98 -1.10 -7.79
CA ALA A 231 -4.32 -2.17 -8.73
C ALA A 231 -4.71 -1.57 -10.08
N THR A 232 -4.22 -2.15 -11.17
CA THR A 232 -4.75 -1.79 -12.51
C THR A 232 -6.12 -2.42 -12.72
N PRO A 233 -7.03 -1.79 -13.46
CA PRO A 233 -8.30 -2.40 -13.86
C PRO A 233 -8.07 -3.69 -14.64
N PHE A 234 -8.86 -4.74 -14.34
CA PHE A 234 -8.80 -5.99 -15.07
C PHE A 234 -10.11 -6.79 -14.98
N LYS A 235 -10.30 -7.70 -15.91
CA LYS A 235 -11.34 -8.75 -15.87
C LYS A 235 -10.68 -10.10 -15.60
N GLY A 236 -11.39 -11.00 -14.93
CA GLY A 236 -10.92 -12.36 -14.64
C GLY A 236 -10.73 -12.63 -13.16
N ASN A 237 -10.33 -13.87 -12.87
CA ASN A 237 -10.16 -14.36 -11.51
C ASN A 237 -8.78 -13.99 -10.96
N ARG A 238 -8.74 -13.44 -9.73
CA ARG A 238 -7.50 -13.14 -8.99
C ARG A 238 -7.69 -13.45 -7.53
N ILE A 239 -6.72 -14.13 -6.91
CA ILE A 239 -6.66 -14.38 -5.47
C ILE A 239 -5.27 -14.01 -4.98
N MET A 240 -5.23 -13.07 -4.04
CA MET A 240 -4.01 -12.63 -3.38
C MET A 240 -4.16 -12.83 -1.88
N HIS A 241 -3.12 -13.33 -1.25
CA HIS A 241 -3.00 -13.39 0.20
C HIS A 241 -2.20 -12.19 0.68
N ARG A 242 -2.83 -11.34 1.49
CA ARG A 242 -2.23 -10.12 2.02
C ARG A 242 -1.92 -10.27 3.50
N ILE A 243 -0.74 -9.80 3.91
CA ILE A 243 -0.39 -9.59 5.33
C ILE A 243 -0.02 -8.12 5.52
N THR A 244 -0.53 -7.54 6.60
CA THR A 244 -0.25 -6.17 7.03
C THR A 244 0.63 -6.20 8.27
N ILE A 245 1.68 -5.36 8.33
CA ILE A 245 2.71 -5.36 9.37
C ILE A 245 2.87 -3.94 9.93
N LEU A 246 2.81 -3.80 11.27
CA LEU A 246 2.93 -2.54 12.01
C LEU A 246 4.38 -2.15 12.26
#